data_c2ecafda10dd37b13ac983e001d3acbb
#
_entry.id   c2ecafda10dd37b13ac983e001d3acbb
#
_cell.length_a   1.000
_cell.length_b   1.000
_cell.length_c   1.000
_cell.angle_alpha   90.00
_cell.angle_beta   90.00
_cell.angle_gamma   90.00
#
_symmetry.space_group_name_H-M   'P 1'
#
loop_
_entity.id
_entity.type
_entity.pdbx_description
1 polymer ?
#
loop_
_entity_poly.entity_id
_entity_poly.type
_entity_poly.pdbx_seq_one_letter_code
_entity_poly.pdbx_strand_id
1 'polypeptide(L)'
;MEEAQNALLFISAEWSLEEKPSMAEKYELPGLPYPYDGLVPVISREIVTLHHDKHHQAYVSGANAALEKLEAARKSGLANVDIRAIERDLAFNVSGHKLHALYWQNMKPNGGGTPGGKLADQIVKDFGGFDSFKAHMGSAAKAVEGSGWGLLVYDAELSKLLVLQVQNHQNLAIHGAVPLLTVDVWEHAYYLDYKNLRADYVDKWWNVVNWDDVQRRFEKAKL
;
A
#
# COMPACT_ATOMS: atom_id res chain seq x y z
N MET A 1 -31.59 10.19 52.21
CA MET A 1 -32.25 10.26 50.88
C MET A 1 -31.54 11.37 50.06
N GLU A 2 -30.23 11.25 49.88
CA GLU A 2 -29.42 12.31 49.26
C GLU A 2 -28.27 11.73 48.38
N GLU A 3 -28.35 10.44 47.99
CA GLU A 3 -27.30 9.75 47.20
C GLU A 3 -27.79 9.26 45.81
N ALA A 4 -28.93 9.76 45.31
CA ALA A 4 -29.46 9.29 44.03
C ALA A 4 -29.53 10.38 42.93
N GLN A 5 -28.85 11.51 43.06
CA GLN A 5 -28.94 12.64 42.11
C GLN A 5 -27.68 13.00 41.36
N ASN A 6 -26.60 12.22 41.49
CA ASN A 6 -25.30 12.51 40.82
C ASN A 6 -24.88 11.56 39.70
N ALA A 7 -25.82 10.85 39.08
CA ALA A 7 -25.51 9.87 38.04
C ALA A 7 -26.00 10.23 36.62
N LEU A 8 -26.24 11.52 36.33
CA LEU A 8 -26.73 11.96 35.00
C LEU A 8 -26.01 13.19 34.45
N LEU A 9 -24.69 13.25 34.65
CA LEU A 9 -23.82 14.27 34.03
C LEU A 9 -22.69 13.61 33.25
N PHE A 10 -23.05 12.72 32.32
CA PHE A 10 -22.09 12.19 31.36
C PHE A 10 -22.60 12.41 29.95
N ILE A 11 -21.76 13.15 29.20
CA ILE A 11 -21.65 13.16 27.75
C ILE A 11 -22.70 14.04 27.04
N SER A 12 -22.53 15.34 27.09
CA SER A 12 -22.61 16.17 25.90
C SER A 12 -21.18 16.62 25.52
N ALA A 13 -20.38 15.73 24.99
CA ALA A 13 -19.26 16.12 24.17
C ALA A 13 -19.86 16.72 22.90
N GLU A 14 -20.03 18.04 22.89
CA GLU A 14 -20.21 18.79 21.65
C GLU A 14 -18.95 18.52 20.79
N TRP A 15 -19.12 17.60 19.84
CA TRP A 15 -18.19 17.47 18.74
C TRP A 15 -18.30 18.78 17.94
N SER A 16 -17.39 19.72 18.19
CA SER A 16 -17.19 20.85 17.31
C SER A 16 -16.91 20.27 15.92
N LEU A 17 -17.82 20.53 14.99
CA LEU A 17 -17.64 20.30 13.55
C LEU A 17 -16.57 21.30 13.09
N GLU A 18 -15.31 21.08 13.50
CA GLU A 18 -14.20 21.64 12.71
C GLU A 18 -14.36 21.06 11.32
N GLU A 19 -14.48 21.92 10.32
CA GLU A 19 -14.56 21.55 8.91
C GLU A 19 -13.37 20.64 8.60
N LYS A 20 -13.60 19.31 8.65
CA LYS A 20 -12.63 18.36 8.11
C LYS A 20 -12.46 18.74 6.65
N PRO A 21 -11.22 18.83 6.14
CA PRO A 21 -11.02 19.05 4.72
C PRO A 21 -11.89 18.04 3.96
N SER A 22 -12.66 18.53 2.99
CA SER A 22 -13.56 17.73 2.15
C SER A 22 -12.84 16.47 1.73
N MET A 23 -13.19 15.34 2.35
CA MET A 23 -12.63 14.05 1.94
C MET A 23 -13.19 13.76 0.56
N ALA A 24 -12.33 13.46 -0.40
CA ALA A 24 -12.75 13.07 -1.74
C ALA A 24 -13.80 11.95 -1.62
N GLU A 25 -14.97 12.16 -2.20
CA GLU A 25 -16.06 11.18 -2.18
C GLU A 25 -15.71 9.91 -2.98
N LYS A 26 -14.71 10.00 -3.85
CA LYS A 26 -14.23 8.93 -4.74
C LYS A 26 -12.71 8.86 -4.78
N TYR A 27 -12.20 7.66 -5.03
CA TYR A 27 -10.78 7.49 -5.34
C TYR A 27 -10.45 8.09 -6.70
N GLU A 28 -9.26 8.68 -6.81
CA GLU A 28 -8.71 9.23 -8.04
C GLU A 28 -7.36 8.60 -8.35
N LEU A 29 -7.02 8.48 -9.64
CA LEU A 29 -5.71 8.03 -10.05
C LEU A 29 -4.68 9.12 -9.74
N PRO A 30 -3.72 8.90 -8.83
CA PRO A 30 -2.69 9.91 -8.56
C PRO A 30 -1.73 10.03 -9.73
N GLY A 31 -1.25 11.23 -10.02
CA GLY A 31 -0.19 11.42 -11.01
C GLY A 31 1.12 10.75 -10.59
N LEU A 32 1.92 10.31 -11.58
CA LEU A 32 3.25 9.79 -11.32
C LEU A 32 4.18 10.92 -10.81
N PRO A 33 5.06 10.65 -9.82
CA PRO A 33 6.03 11.64 -9.32
C PRO A 33 7.26 11.82 -10.25
N TYR A 34 7.29 11.14 -11.38
CA TYR A 34 8.36 11.18 -12.39
C TYR A 34 7.79 10.94 -13.80
N PRO A 35 8.52 11.27 -14.87
CA PRO A 35 8.12 10.95 -16.25
C PRO A 35 7.99 9.42 -16.46
N TYR A 36 7.18 9.00 -17.43
CA TYR A 36 6.95 7.58 -17.73
C TYR A 36 8.23 6.78 -18.05
N ASP A 37 9.26 7.43 -18.52
CA ASP A 37 10.59 6.84 -18.81
C ASP A 37 11.60 7.07 -17.68
N GLY A 38 11.19 7.65 -16.55
CA GLY A 38 12.06 8.01 -15.43
C GLY A 38 12.72 6.82 -14.73
N LEU A 39 12.21 5.60 -14.92
CA LEU A 39 12.73 4.39 -14.28
C LEU A 39 13.60 3.53 -15.20
N VAL A 40 13.85 3.97 -16.45
CA VAL A 40 14.74 3.29 -17.39
C VAL A 40 16.17 3.30 -16.84
N PRO A 41 16.94 2.20 -16.95
CA PRO A 41 16.65 0.96 -17.68
C PRO A 41 16.00 -0.14 -16.82
N VAL A 42 15.57 0.14 -15.60
CA VAL A 42 15.03 -0.87 -14.67
C VAL A 42 13.62 -1.26 -15.04
N ILE A 43 12.75 -0.29 -15.36
CA ILE A 43 11.38 -0.50 -15.80
C ILE A 43 11.17 0.38 -17.03
N SER A 44 10.71 -0.22 -18.13
CA SER A 44 10.51 0.48 -19.39
C SER A 44 9.33 1.46 -19.31
N ARG A 45 9.37 2.46 -20.20
CA ARG A 45 8.25 3.39 -20.39
C ARG A 45 6.94 2.66 -20.71
N GLU A 46 7.02 1.59 -21.51
CA GLU A 46 5.84 0.80 -21.90
C GLU A 46 5.18 0.18 -20.66
N ILE A 47 5.96 -0.48 -19.80
CA ILE A 47 5.43 -1.04 -18.55
C ILE A 47 4.83 0.07 -17.69
N VAL A 48 5.54 1.17 -17.42
CA VAL A 48 5.04 2.25 -16.57
C VAL A 48 3.72 2.81 -17.11
N THR A 49 3.62 3.01 -18.44
CA THR A 49 2.39 3.52 -19.08
C THR A 49 1.20 2.56 -18.91
N LEU A 50 1.39 1.28 -19.23
CA LEU A 50 0.32 0.29 -19.10
C LEU A 50 -0.05 0.05 -17.63
N HIS A 51 0.93 -0.02 -16.77
CA HIS A 51 0.75 -0.32 -15.35
C HIS A 51 0.02 0.81 -14.62
N HIS A 52 0.38 2.08 -14.90
CA HIS A 52 -0.29 3.24 -14.32
C HIS A 52 -1.64 3.51 -14.99
N ASP A 53 -1.67 3.73 -16.31
CA ASP A 53 -2.85 4.26 -16.99
C ASP A 53 -3.94 3.20 -17.24
N LYS A 54 -3.60 1.90 -17.15
CA LYS A 54 -4.56 0.80 -17.36
C LYS A 54 -4.80 0.01 -16.08
N HIS A 55 -3.77 -0.62 -15.50
CA HIS A 55 -3.97 -1.47 -14.32
C HIS A 55 -4.36 -0.66 -13.08
N HIS A 56 -3.59 0.37 -12.72
CA HIS A 56 -3.92 1.21 -11.56
C HIS A 56 -5.26 1.94 -11.76
N GLN A 57 -5.51 2.50 -12.94
CA GLN A 57 -6.80 3.12 -13.26
C GLN A 57 -7.97 2.14 -13.13
N ALA A 58 -7.79 0.88 -13.50
CA ALA A 58 -8.84 -0.13 -13.35
C ALA A 58 -9.17 -0.40 -11.88
N TYR A 59 -8.17 -0.44 -11.00
CA TYR A 59 -8.40 -0.56 -9.55
C TYR A 59 -9.11 0.66 -8.98
N VAL A 60 -8.77 1.87 -9.40
CA VAL A 60 -9.50 3.09 -9.01
C VAL A 60 -10.97 3.00 -9.41
N SER A 61 -11.22 2.64 -10.68
CA SER A 61 -12.59 2.51 -11.20
C SER A 61 -13.37 1.41 -10.49
N GLY A 62 -12.74 0.25 -10.24
CA GLY A 62 -13.34 -0.87 -9.53
C GLY A 62 -13.66 -0.55 -8.06
N ALA A 63 -12.77 0.19 -7.37
CA ALA A 63 -13.01 0.65 -6.01
C ALA A 63 -14.24 1.57 -5.93
N ASN A 64 -14.34 2.55 -6.83
CA ASN A 64 -15.48 3.46 -6.87
C ASN A 64 -16.78 2.72 -7.22
N ALA A 65 -16.75 1.80 -8.18
CA ALA A 65 -17.91 0.98 -8.52
C ALA A 65 -18.38 0.11 -7.35
N ALA A 66 -17.46 -0.46 -6.56
CA ALA A 66 -17.82 -1.22 -5.37
C ALA A 66 -18.47 -0.33 -4.29
N LEU A 67 -17.96 0.88 -4.08
CA LEU A 67 -18.57 1.85 -3.16
C LEU A 67 -19.99 2.27 -3.59
N GLU A 68 -20.20 2.53 -4.89
CA GLU A 68 -21.52 2.85 -5.44
C GLU A 68 -22.51 1.68 -5.26
N LYS A 69 -22.07 0.44 -5.49
CA LYS A 69 -22.88 -0.76 -5.24
C LYS A 69 -23.25 -0.91 -3.77
N LEU A 70 -22.31 -0.65 -2.84
CA LEU A 70 -22.59 -0.68 -1.40
C LEU A 70 -23.59 0.39 -0.98
N GLU A 71 -23.48 1.60 -1.51
CA GLU A 71 -24.43 2.67 -1.24
C GLU A 71 -25.84 2.30 -1.73
N ALA A 72 -25.95 1.79 -2.95
CA ALA A 72 -27.23 1.31 -3.50
C ALA A 72 -27.81 0.15 -2.68
N ALA A 73 -26.96 -0.79 -2.25
CA ALA A 73 -27.36 -1.91 -1.41
C ALA A 73 -27.93 -1.44 -0.06
N ARG A 74 -27.29 -0.46 0.60
CA ARG A 74 -27.81 0.12 1.86
C ARG A 74 -29.17 0.80 1.65
N LYS A 75 -29.33 1.55 0.55
CA LYS A 75 -30.62 2.21 0.22
C LYS A 75 -31.76 1.22 -0.02
N SER A 76 -31.45 0.01 -0.52
CA SER A 76 -32.43 -1.07 -0.73
C SER A 76 -32.66 -1.96 0.51
N GLY A 77 -32.06 -1.64 1.65
CA GLY A 77 -32.13 -2.47 2.87
C GLY A 77 -31.41 -3.81 2.70
N LEU A 78 -30.42 -3.90 1.80
CA LEU A 78 -29.64 -5.11 1.47
C LEU A 78 -30.47 -6.26 0.87
N ALA A 79 -31.70 -5.96 0.39
CA ALA A 79 -32.55 -6.98 -0.21
C ALA A 79 -31.98 -7.48 -1.54
N ASN A 80 -31.86 -8.81 -1.68
CA ASN A 80 -31.40 -9.48 -2.90
C ASN A 80 -29.99 -9.03 -3.39
N VAL A 81 -29.11 -8.65 -2.45
CA VAL A 81 -27.74 -8.22 -2.76
C VAL A 81 -26.75 -9.31 -2.39
N ASP A 82 -25.85 -9.66 -3.30
CA ASP A 82 -24.67 -10.46 -2.97
C ASP A 82 -23.60 -9.56 -2.30
N ILE A 83 -23.79 -9.28 -1.01
CA ILE A 83 -22.89 -8.45 -0.22
C ILE A 83 -21.47 -9.01 -0.19
N ARG A 84 -21.32 -10.34 -0.19
CA ARG A 84 -19.99 -10.99 -0.19
C ARG A 84 -19.20 -10.67 -1.45
N ALA A 85 -19.84 -10.68 -2.62
CA ALA A 85 -19.17 -10.34 -3.87
C ALA A 85 -18.70 -8.88 -3.86
N ILE A 86 -19.57 -7.96 -3.41
CA ILE A 86 -19.24 -6.52 -3.36
C ILE A 86 -18.09 -6.24 -2.39
N GLU A 87 -18.11 -6.85 -1.19
CA GLU A 87 -17.04 -6.67 -0.19
C GLU A 87 -15.70 -7.24 -0.67
N ARG A 88 -15.72 -8.34 -1.41
CA ARG A 88 -14.50 -8.89 -2.05
C ARG A 88 -13.96 -7.96 -3.13
N ASP A 89 -14.83 -7.43 -4.00
CA ASP A 89 -14.45 -6.46 -5.03
C ASP A 89 -13.87 -5.19 -4.40
N LEU A 90 -14.49 -4.70 -3.31
CA LEU A 90 -14.01 -3.54 -2.56
C LEU A 90 -12.61 -3.78 -2.02
N ALA A 91 -12.41 -4.86 -1.27
CA ALA A 91 -11.12 -5.19 -0.66
C ALA A 91 -10.02 -5.33 -1.73
N PHE A 92 -10.32 -6.03 -2.83
CA PHE A 92 -9.39 -6.21 -3.94
C PHE A 92 -8.99 -4.89 -4.60
N ASN A 93 -9.98 -4.09 -5.02
CA ASN A 93 -9.73 -2.87 -5.79
C ASN A 93 -9.14 -1.74 -4.93
N VAL A 94 -9.63 -1.55 -3.69
CA VAL A 94 -9.07 -0.53 -2.79
C VAL A 94 -7.63 -0.88 -2.40
N SER A 95 -7.34 -2.14 -2.09
CA SER A 95 -5.98 -2.57 -1.79
C SER A 95 -5.07 -2.43 -3.02
N GLY A 96 -5.57 -2.80 -4.21
CA GLY A 96 -4.86 -2.59 -5.47
C GLY A 96 -4.52 -1.12 -5.69
N HIS A 97 -5.50 -0.23 -5.58
CA HIS A 97 -5.26 1.21 -5.67
C HIS A 97 -4.21 1.71 -4.67
N LYS A 98 -4.35 1.37 -3.39
CA LYS A 98 -3.44 1.85 -2.33
C LYS A 98 -2.02 1.34 -2.49
N LEU A 99 -1.84 0.06 -2.85
CA LEU A 99 -0.51 -0.51 -3.08
C LEU A 99 0.17 0.09 -4.31
N HIS A 100 -0.57 0.34 -5.40
CA HIS A 100 -0.01 1.01 -6.57
C HIS A 100 0.34 2.49 -6.29
N ALA A 101 -0.51 3.22 -5.57
CA ALA A 101 -0.20 4.60 -5.16
C ALA A 101 1.08 4.67 -4.31
N LEU A 102 1.28 3.69 -3.41
CA LEU A 102 2.51 3.54 -2.64
C LEU A 102 3.71 3.19 -3.53
N TYR A 103 3.55 2.21 -4.43
CA TYR A 103 4.59 1.73 -5.33
C TYR A 103 5.20 2.85 -6.17
N TRP A 104 4.38 3.73 -6.74
CA TRP A 104 4.86 4.87 -7.51
C TRP A 104 5.71 5.84 -6.68
N GLN A 105 5.32 6.11 -5.43
CA GLN A 105 6.06 7.00 -4.52
C GLN A 105 7.34 6.35 -4.00
N ASN A 106 7.36 5.03 -3.87
CA ASN A 106 8.51 4.26 -3.42
C ASN A 106 9.64 4.15 -4.46
N MET A 107 9.44 4.68 -5.67
CA MET A 107 10.45 4.68 -6.73
C MET A 107 10.78 6.10 -7.18
N LYS A 108 12.00 6.31 -7.67
CA LYS A 108 12.44 7.57 -8.28
C LYS A 108 13.55 7.33 -9.32
N PRO A 109 13.68 8.25 -10.32
CA PRO A 109 14.86 8.28 -11.19
C PRO A 109 16.15 8.35 -10.37
N ASN A 110 17.15 7.60 -10.77
CA ASN A 110 18.43 7.52 -10.06
C ASN A 110 18.30 7.21 -8.56
N GLY A 111 17.32 6.37 -8.21
CA GLY A 111 17.10 5.88 -6.86
C GLY A 111 18.14 4.85 -6.42
N GLY A 112 17.73 4.00 -5.48
CA GLY A 112 18.59 2.92 -4.97
C GLY A 112 19.51 3.36 -3.83
N GLY A 113 20.63 2.67 -3.69
CA GLY A 113 21.51 2.86 -2.53
C GLY A 113 20.95 2.22 -1.25
N THR A 114 21.25 2.85 -0.11
CA THR A 114 20.82 2.40 1.22
C THR A 114 20.08 3.51 1.95
N PRO A 115 19.10 3.17 2.83
CA PRO A 115 18.46 4.17 3.67
C PRO A 115 19.46 4.78 4.66
N GLY A 116 19.15 5.99 5.12
CA GLY A 116 19.85 6.68 6.20
C GLY A 116 19.00 6.87 7.45
N GLY A 117 19.52 7.57 8.43
CA GLY A 117 18.79 8.06 9.60
C GLY A 117 18.10 6.96 10.41
N LYS A 118 16.96 7.31 11.00
CA LYS A 118 16.20 6.43 11.92
C LYS A 118 15.72 5.13 11.28
N LEU A 119 15.47 5.13 9.98
CA LEU A 119 15.09 3.92 9.25
C LEU A 119 16.26 2.93 9.17
N ALA A 120 17.46 3.42 8.87
CA ALA A 120 18.66 2.58 8.86
C ALA A 120 18.92 1.95 10.23
N ASP A 121 18.82 2.74 11.30
CA ASP A 121 18.98 2.26 12.68
C ASP A 121 17.95 1.15 13.01
N GLN A 122 16.69 1.35 12.59
CA GLN A 122 15.64 0.36 12.81
C GLN A 122 15.87 -0.92 12.00
N ILE A 123 16.35 -0.79 10.76
CA ILE A 123 16.72 -1.95 9.90
C ILE A 123 17.86 -2.74 10.56
N VAL A 124 18.88 -2.07 11.09
CA VAL A 124 19.96 -2.76 11.81
C VAL A 124 19.41 -3.48 13.03
N LYS A 125 18.54 -2.84 13.81
CA LYS A 125 17.92 -3.42 15.00
C LYS A 125 17.10 -4.67 14.68
N ASP A 126 16.26 -4.63 13.64
CA ASP A 126 15.26 -5.67 13.39
C ASP A 126 15.76 -6.78 12.47
N PHE A 127 16.73 -6.49 11.59
CA PHE A 127 17.24 -7.44 10.58
C PHE A 127 18.74 -7.73 10.70
N GLY A 128 19.46 -7.04 11.58
CA GLY A 128 20.92 -7.20 11.72
C GLY A 128 21.73 -6.43 10.70
N GLY A 129 21.09 -5.68 9.77
CA GLY A 129 21.74 -4.86 8.76
C GLY A 129 20.97 -4.79 7.46
N PHE A 130 21.40 -3.85 6.58
CA PHE A 130 20.72 -3.61 5.31
C PHE A 130 20.78 -4.80 4.35
N ASP A 131 21.92 -5.47 4.24
CA ASP A 131 22.08 -6.63 3.33
C ASP A 131 21.18 -7.79 3.74
N SER A 132 21.06 -8.05 5.04
CA SER A 132 20.17 -9.07 5.58
C SER A 132 18.69 -8.71 5.32
N PHE A 133 18.31 -7.47 5.54
CA PHE A 133 16.96 -6.96 5.19
C PHE A 133 16.69 -7.11 3.69
N LYS A 134 17.60 -6.65 2.83
CA LYS A 134 17.47 -6.72 1.37
C LYS A 134 17.33 -8.17 0.90
N ALA A 135 18.13 -9.07 1.44
CA ALA A 135 18.04 -10.50 1.13
C ALA A 135 16.70 -11.08 1.57
N HIS A 136 16.21 -10.74 2.79
CA HIS A 136 14.93 -11.21 3.31
C HIS A 136 13.76 -10.70 2.44
N MET A 137 13.66 -9.39 2.20
CA MET A 137 12.58 -8.81 1.40
C MET A 137 12.64 -9.27 -0.06
N GLY A 138 13.83 -9.36 -0.64
CA GLY A 138 14.02 -9.88 -2.00
C GLY A 138 13.58 -11.34 -2.13
N SER A 139 13.93 -12.18 -1.16
CA SER A 139 13.50 -13.60 -1.13
C SER A 139 11.98 -13.70 -0.96
N ALA A 140 11.38 -12.90 -0.07
CA ALA A 140 9.94 -12.86 0.12
C ALA A 140 9.21 -12.48 -1.17
N ALA A 141 9.65 -11.42 -1.85
CA ALA A 141 9.05 -10.95 -3.11
C ALA A 141 9.16 -11.99 -4.23
N LYS A 142 10.34 -12.62 -4.39
CA LYS A 142 10.58 -13.66 -5.41
C LYS A 142 9.71 -14.90 -5.19
N ALA A 143 9.45 -15.25 -3.92
CA ALA A 143 8.72 -16.45 -3.51
C ALA A 143 7.20 -16.26 -3.41
N VAL A 144 6.66 -15.10 -3.75
CA VAL A 144 5.19 -14.90 -3.80
C VAL A 144 4.56 -15.88 -4.78
N GLU A 145 3.61 -16.67 -4.31
CA GLU A 145 2.88 -17.61 -5.15
C GLU A 145 1.88 -16.86 -6.04
N GLY A 146 1.99 -17.06 -7.36
CA GLY A 146 1.14 -16.37 -8.32
C GLY A 146 1.40 -14.87 -8.36
N SER A 147 0.35 -14.08 -8.18
CA SER A 147 0.38 -12.61 -8.22
C SER A 147 0.37 -12.03 -6.82
N GLY A 148 1.17 -11.00 -6.60
CA GLY A 148 1.20 -10.32 -5.31
C GLY A 148 2.34 -9.33 -5.15
N TRP A 149 2.77 -9.11 -3.89
CA TRP A 149 3.69 -8.05 -3.50
C TRP A 149 4.64 -8.51 -2.40
N GLY A 150 5.85 -7.98 -2.42
CA GLY A 150 6.75 -7.98 -1.25
C GLY A 150 6.62 -6.63 -0.53
N LEU A 151 6.43 -6.65 0.79
CA LEU A 151 6.26 -5.43 1.58
C LEU A 151 7.25 -5.36 2.74
N LEU A 152 7.75 -4.15 3.01
CA LEU A 152 8.24 -3.74 4.31
C LEU A 152 7.14 -2.97 5.02
N VAL A 153 6.78 -3.40 6.22
CA VAL A 153 5.76 -2.74 7.04
C VAL A 153 6.32 -2.38 8.41
N TYR A 154 5.72 -1.38 9.05
CA TYR A 154 5.96 -1.08 10.46
C TYR A 154 4.76 -1.51 11.30
N ASP A 155 5.03 -2.32 12.31
CA ASP A 155 4.08 -2.71 13.34
C ASP A 155 4.28 -1.82 14.57
N ALA A 156 3.30 -0.97 14.85
CA ALA A 156 3.40 0.01 15.93
C ALA A 156 3.30 -0.63 17.33
N GLU A 157 2.57 -1.74 17.45
CA GLU A 157 2.42 -2.48 18.71
C GLU A 157 3.75 -3.09 19.14
N LEU A 158 4.46 -3.72 18.22
CA LEU A 158 5.78 -4.30 18.45
C LEU A 158 6.92 -3.28 18.34
N SER A 159 6.66 -2.10 17.78
CA SER A 159 7.68 -1.11 17.38
C SER A 159 8.76 -1.74 16.51
N LYS A 160 8.36 -2.52 15.50
CA LYS A 160 9.24 -3.31 14.62
C LYS A 160 8.92 -3.14 13.15
N LEU A 161 9.94 -3.32 12.34
CA LEU A 161 9.82 -3.55 10.90
C LEU A 161 9.62 -5.04 10.64
N LEU A 162 8.66 -5.36 9.78
CA LEU A 162 8.37 -6.72 9.34
C LEU A 162 8.39 -6.79 7.82
N VAL A 163 8.80 -7.93 7.28
CA VAL A 163 8.68 -8.24 5.85
C VAL A 163 7.48 -9.14 5.65
N LEU A 164 6.61 -8.79 4.71
CA LEU A 164 5.41 -9.55 4.37
C LEU A 164 5.39 -9.93 2.91
N GLN A 165 4.72 -11.05 2.61
CA GLN A 165 4.19 -11.36 1.29
C GLN A 165 2.70 -11.04 1.29
N VAL A 166 2.23 -10.33 0.27
CA VAL A 166 0.80 -10.13 0.04
C VAL A 166 0.41 -10.85 -1.24
N GLN A 167 -0.53 -11.78 -1.14
CA GLN A 167 -1.11 -12.47 -2.28
C GLN A 167 -2.23 -11.62 -2.88
N ASN A 168 -2.30 -11.52 -4.18
CA ASN A 168 -3.12 -10.56 -4.91
C ASN A 168 -2.83 -9.12 -4.42
N HIS A 169 -3.81 -8.46 -3.79
CA HIS A 169 -3.62 -7.13 -3.21
C HIS A 169 -4.00 -7.08 -1.73
N GLN A 170 -4.89 -7.94 -1.27
CA GLN A 170 -5.53 -7.89 0.04
C GLN A 170 -5.28 -9.10 0.94
N ASN A 171 -4.80 -10.22 0.38
CA ASN A 171 -4.61 -11.45 1.15
C ASN A 171 -3.25 -11.47 1.85
N LEU A 172 -3.17 -12.09 3.02
CA LEU A 172 -1.97 -12.25 3.85
C LEU A 172 -1.41 -10.95 4.45
N ALA A 173 -2.17 -9.85 4.39
CA ALA A 173 -1.80 -8.62 5.09
C ALA A 173 -2.00 -8.75 6.60
N ILE A 174 -1.13 -8.08 7.38
CA ILE A 174 -1.30 -7.93 8.82
C ILE A 174 -2.11 -6.66 9.09
N HIS A 175 -3.26 -6.82 9.75
CA HIS A 175 -4.13 -5.70 10.10
C HIS A 175 -3.42 -4.76 11.10
N GLY A 176 -3.46 -3.47 10.82
CA GLY A 176 -2.80 -2.44 11.65
C GLY A 176 -1.34 -2.17 11.28
N ALA A 177 -0.66 -3.06 10.57
CA ALA A 177 0.68 -2.78 10.09
C ALA A 177 0.68 -1.71 8.98
N VAL A 178 1.61 -0.77 9.04
CA VAL A 178 1.71 0.36 8.10
C VAL A 178 2.69 0.03 6.98
N PRO A 179 2.25 -0.06 5.71
CA PRO A 179 3.15 -0.30 4.58
C PRO A 179 4.09 0.89 4.36
N LEU A 180 5.39 0.60 4.25
CA LEU A 180 6.45 1.60 4.04
C LEU A 180 7.08 1.49 2.66
N LEU A 181 7.40 0.27 2.23
CA LEU A 181 8.03 -0.04 0.96
C LEU A 181 7.33 -1.25 0.35
N THR A 182 7.08 -1.20 -0.95
CA THR A 182 6.43 -2.30 -1.67
C THR A 182 7.03 -2.53 -3.04
N VAL A 183 7.17 -3.80 -3.43
CA VAL A 183 7.53 -4.21 -4.79
C VAL A 183 6.40 -5.05 -5.35
N ASP A 184 5.91 -4.65 -6.52
CA ASP A 184 4.90 -5.38 -7.27
C ASP A 184 5.54 -6.56 -8.00
N VAL A 185 5.02 -7.78 -7.77
CA VAL A 185 5.46 -8.98 -8.46
C VAL A 185 4.31 -9.66 -9.23
N TRP A 186 3.24 -8.92 -9.51
CA TRP A 186 2.32 -9.27 -10.58
C TRP A 186 3.05 -9.26 -11.91
N GLU A 187 2.74 -10.16 -12.81
CA GLU A 187 3.41 -10.24 -14.12
C GLU A 187 3.30 -8.95 -14.94
N HIS A 188 2.21 -8.20 -14.80
CA HIS A 188 2.07 -6.91 -15.48
C HIS A 188 3.14 -5.88 -15.08
N ALA A 189 3.75 -6.03 -13.91
CA ALA A 189 4.79 -5.11 -13.45
C ALA A 189 6.16 -5.33 -14.10
N TYR A 190 6.40 -6.51 -14.71
CA TYR A 190 7.74 -6.84 -15.20
C TYR A 190 7.78 -7.70 -16.47
N TYR A 191 6.70 -8.36 -16.88
CA TYR A 191 6.77 -9.41 -17.91
C TYR A 191 7.22 -8.92 -19.28
N LEU A 192 6.91 -7.71 -19.69
CA LEU A 192 7.35 -7.16 -20.97
C LEU A 192 8.88 -6.99 -21.04
N ASP A 193 9.53 -6.62 -19.94
CA ASP A 193 10.98 -6.40 -19.88
C ASP A 193 11.76 -7.67 -19.50
N TYR A 194 11.21 -8.45 -18.55
CA TYR A 194 11.93 -9.56 -17.90
C TYR A 194 11.37 -10.93 -18.22
N LYS A 195 10.23 -11.03 -18.92
CA LYS A 195 9.54 -12.30 -19.21
C LYS A 195 9.26 -13.06 -17.89
N ASN A 196 9.63 -14.33 -17.84
CA ASN A 196 9.48 -15.17 -16.65
C ASN A 196 10.54 -14.94 -15.56
N LEU A 197 11.48 -14.01 -15.77
CA LEU A 197 12.62 -13.78 -14.87
C LEU A 197 12.26 -12.80 -13.76
N ARG A 198 11.26 -13.14 -12.92
CA ARG A 198 10.85 -12.34 -11.76
C ARG A 198 12.03 -12.01 -10.85
N ALA A 199 12.93 -12.96 -10.65
CA ALA A 199 14.11 -12.76 -9.79
C ALA A 199 14.98 -11.62 -10.28
N ASP A 200 15.25 -11.54 -11.57
CA ASP A 200 16.08 -10.47 -12.18
C ASP A 200 15.42 -9.10 -12.04
N TYR A 201 14.07 -9.05 -12.23
CA TYR A 201 13.30 -7.84 -11.99
C TYR A 201 13.42 -7.37 -10.55
N VAL A 202 13.19 -8.24 -9.58
CA VAL A 202 13.28 -7.89 -8.15
C VAL A 202 14.69 -7.43 -7.78
N ASP A 203 15.73 -8.06 -8.33
CA ASP A 203 17.12 -7.68 -8.05
C ASP A 203 17.47 -6.32 -8.66
N LYS A 204 16.93 -5.97 -9.84
CA LYS A 204 17.16 -4.66 -10.46
C LYS A 204 16.28 -3.56 -9.87
N TRP A 205 15.07 -3.90 -9.38
CA TRP A 205 14.14 -2.94 -8.80
C TRP A 205 14.75 -2.14 -7.64
N TRP A 206 15.66 -2.72 -6.86
CA TRP A 206 16.36 -2.01 -5.78
C TRP A 206 17.10 -0.73 -6.25
N ASN A 207 17.44 -0.64 -7.53
CA ASN A 207 18.16 0.52 -8.09
C ASN A 207 17.27 1.74 -8.33
N VAL A 208 15.95 1.61 -8.18
CA VAL A 208 15.01 2.72 -8.31
C VAL A 208 14.28 3.06 -7.01
N VAL A 209 14.62 2.39 -5.91
CA VAL A 209 13.97 2.64 -4.60
C VAL A 209 14.21 4.06 -4.13
N ASN A 210 13.14 4.72 -3.72
CA ASN A 210 13.12 6.07 -3.16
C ASN A 210 13.18 6.01 -1.62
N TRP A 211 14.39 5.88 -1.06
CA TRP A 211 14.57 5.78 0.38
C TRP A 211 14.09 7.01 1.15
N ASP A 212 14.05 8.19 0.53
CA ASP A 212 13.52 9.40 1.17
C ASP A 212 12.01 9.27 1.47
N ASP A 213 11.25 8.65 0.55
CA ASP A 213 9.83 8.35 0.76
C ASP A 213 9.64 7.31 1.86
N VAL A 214 10.43 6.23 1.84
CA VAL A 214 10.34 5.16 2.85
C VAL A 214 10.68 5.70 4.25
N GLN A 215 11.72 6.52 4.38
CA GLN A 215 12.09 7.20 5.64
C GLN A 215 10.96 8.08 6.16
N ARG A 216 10.39 8.92 5.31
CA ARG A 216 9.27 9.80 5.69
C ARG A 216 8.06 9.00 6.18
N ARG A 217 7.72 7.89 5.51
CA ARG A 217 6.64 6.99 5.92
C ARG A 217 6.91 6.33 7.25
N PHE A 218 8.13 5.87 7.45
CA PHE A 218 8.55 5.28 8.73
C PHE A 218 8.42 6.27 9.88
N GLU A 219 8.88 7.50 9.70
CA GLU A 219 8.77 8.55 10.73
C GLU A 219 7.31 8.86 11.06
N LYS A 220 6.44 8.93 10.03
CA LYS A 220 5.01 9.16 10.24
C LYS A 220 4.32 7.98 10.93
N ALA A 221 4.74 6.75 10.66
CA ALA A 221 4.14 5.55 11.25
C ALA A 221 4.49 5.38 12.75
N LYS A 222 5.51 6.08 13.24
CA LYS A 222 5.94 6.08 14.65
C LYS A 222 5.24 7.14 15.51
N LEU A 223 4.44 8.03 14.91
CA LEU A 223 3.67 9.06 15.63
C LEU A 223 2.36 8.48 16.15
#